data_dfe95c7dd2fd820fcae180f3c58b6c3c
#
_entry.id   dfe95c7dd2fd820fcae180f3c58b6c3c
#
_cell.length_a   1.000
_cell.length_b   1.000
_cell.length_c   1.000
_cell.angle_alpha   90.00
_cell.angle_beta   90.00
_cell.angle_gamma   90.00
#
_symmetry.space_group_name_H-M   'P 1'
#
loop_
_entity.id
_entity.type
_entity.pdbx_description
1 polymer ?
#
loop_
_entity_poly.entity_id
_entity_poly.type
_entity_poly.pdbx_seq_one_letter_code
_entity_poly.pdbx_strand_id
1 'polypeptide(L)'
;MIKKINISFLTAILSLWCLAQKKDAIYYGEQFDIQILEEQISSKIDIFNTKDKLIQIKGEIISSCSKKGCWINIDIGDNELFVKFKNYGFFVPTANLEGKSTIVNGILSVDTLSVKTLRHYAEDEGKSKKEILAITEPQITLSFLANGLIIE
;
A
#
# COMPACT_ATOMS: atom_id res chain seq x y z
N MET A 1 53.83 29.25 -16.67
CA MET A 1 53.07 28.34 -17.56
C MET A 1 51.87 27.80 -16.81
N ILE A 2 50.72 28.43 -16.96
CA ILE A 2 49.48 28.00 -16.30
C ILE A 2 48.79 26.98 -17.25
N LYS A 3 48.79 25.70 -16.86
CA LYS A 3 48.06 24.66 -17.62
C LYS A 3 46.56 24.95 -17.55
N LYS A 4 45.95 25.23 -18.70
CA LYS A 4 44.50 25.34 -18.86
C LYS A 4 43.87 23.99 -18.56
N ILE A 5 43.31 23.83 -17.38
CA ILE A 5 42.50 22.67 -17.03
C ILE A 5 41.20 22.77 -17.84
N ASN A 6 40.96 21.76 -18.71
CA ASN A 6 39.76 21.70 -19.56
C ASN A 6 38.51 21.57 -18.69
N ILE A 7 37.77 22.65 -18.54
CA ILE A 7 36.48 22.74 -17.82
C ILE A 7 35.46 21.77 -18.40
N SER A 8 35.62 21.35 -19.66
CA SER A 8 34.73 20.39 -20.34
C SER A 8 34.78 18.98 -19.75
N PHE A 9 35.84 18.60 -19.02
CA PHE A 9 35.94 17.27 -18.41
C PHE A 9 35.27 17.20 -17.02
N LEU A 10 35.10 18.36 -16.36
CA LEU A 10 34.50 18.44 -15.02
C LEU A 10 32.97 18.37 -15.07
N THR A 11 32.35 18.82 -16.18
CA THR A 11 30.87 18.77 -16.35
C THR A 11 30.36 17.38 -16.69
N ALA A 12 31.18 16.52 -17.28
CA ALA A 12 30.79 15.14 -17.60
C ALA A 12 30.72 14.22 -16.36
N ILE A 13 31.43 14.54 -15.29
CA ILE A 13 31.45 13.72 -14.06
C ILE A 13 30.25 14.03 -13.16
N LEU A 14 29.72 15.28 -13.22
CA LEU A 14 28.52 15.63 -12.41
C LEU A 14 27.22 15.02 -12.94
N SER A 15 27.15 14.66 -14.23
CA SER A 15 25.95 14.07 -14.83
C SER A 15 25.77 12.58 -14.54
N LEU A 16 26.81 11.90 -14.02
CA LEU A 16 26.74 10.46 -13.71
C LEU A 16 26.23 10.15 -12.30
N TRP A 17 26.06 11.15 -11.44
CA TRP A 17 25.59 10.95 -10.06
C TRP A 17 24.06 11.04 -9.90
N CYS A 18 23.33 11.22 -11.00
CA CYS A 18 21.86 11.17 -10.99
C CYS A 18 21.31 9.75 -11.28
N LEU A 19 22.14 8.71 -11.11
CA LEU A 19 21.71 7.32 -11.27
C LEU A 19 21.07 6.83 -9.97
N ALA A 20 19.75 6.91 -9.96
CA ALA A 20 18.85 6.01 -9.25
C ALA A 20 19.23 5.72 -7.78
N GLN A 21 18.79 6.56 -6.86
CA GLN A 21 18.45 6.08 -5.53
C GLN A 21 17.28 5.08 -5.70
N LYS A 22 17.63 3.81 -5.88
CA LYS A 22 16.67 2.72 -5.77
C LYS A 22 16.21 2.75 -4.31
N LYS A 23 15.03 3.29 -4.08
CA LYS A 23 14.41 3.29 -2.75
C LYS A 23 14.28 1.84 -2.36
N ASP A 24 14.93 1.43 -1.28
CA ASP A 24 14.91 0.05 -0.81
C ASP A 24 13.47 -0.30 -0.46
N ALA A 25 12.86 -1.13 -1.29
CA ALA A 25 11.52 -1.65 -1.07
C ALA A 25 11.58 -2.70 0.05
N ILE A 26 10.75 -2.53 1.09
CA ILE A 26 10.70 -3.46 2.21
C ILE A 26 9.54 -4.42 1.99
N TYR A 27 9.85 -5.72 1.96
CA TYR A 27 8.87 -6.79 1.84
C TYR A 27 8.30 -7.20 3.20
N TYR A 28 6.99 -7.45 3.22
CA TYR A 28 6.26 -8.01 4.35
C TYR A 28 5.44 -9.21 3.87
N GLY A 29 5.49 -10.33 4.59
CA GLY A 29 4.85 -11.58 4.19
C GLY A 29 5.61 -12.34 3.10
N GLU A 30 4.90 -12.99 2.20
CA GLU A 30 5.47 -13.75 1.08
C GLU A 30 6.12 -12.79 0.08
N GLN A 31 7.35 -13.13 -0.36
CA GLN A 31 8.00 -12.40 -1.46
C GLN A 31 7.37 -12.75 -2.80
N PHE A 32 7.28 -11.78 -3.68
CA PHE A 32 6.73 -11.94 -5.01
C PHE A 32 7.47 -11.04 -6.01
N ASP A 33 7.45 -11.44 -7.28
CA ASP A 33 7.96 -10.61 -8.37
C ASP A 33 6.92 -9.55 -8.74
N ILE A 34 7.37 -8.30 -8.88
CA ILE A 34 6.48 -7.20 -9.28
C ILE A 34 6.11 -7.39 -10.76
N GLN A 35 4.83 -7.65 -11.02
CA GLN A 35 4.26 -7.87 -12.36
C GLN A 35 3.30 -6.76 -12.79
N ILE A 36 3.22 -5.67 -12.04
CA ILE A 36 2.32 -4.56 -12.36
C ILE A 36 2.85 -3.86 -13.61
N LEU A 37 2.14 -4.02 -14.72
CA LEU A 37 2.33 -3.19 -15.91
C LEU A 37 1.78 -1.78 -15.60
N GLU A 38 2.48 -0.72 -16.02
CA GLU A 38 2.08 0.67 -15.77
C GLU A 38 0.63 0.98 -16.22
N GLU A 39 0.11 0.26 -17.20
CA GLU A 39 -1.27 0.36 -17.66
C GLU A 39 -2.33 -0.14 -16.65
N GLN A 40 -1.95 -0.96 -15.67
CA GLN A 40 -2.87 -1.47 -14.63
C GLN A 40 -3.00 -0.50 -13.43
N ILE A 41 -2.21 0.58 -13.40
CA ILE A 41 -2.26 1.61 -12.36
C ILE A 41 -3.45 2.54 -12.58
N SER A 42 -4.04 2.59 -13.78
CA SER A 42 -5.11 3.49 -14.11
C SER A 42 -6.48 2.81 -14.14
N SER A 43 -7.29 3.21 -13.17
CA SER A 43 -8.74 3.31 -13.26
C SER A 43 -9.54 2.06 -13.67
N LYS A 44 -10.12 1.42 -12.70
CA LYS A 44 -11.14 0.38 -12.70
C LYS A 44 -10.59 -1.02 -12.62
N ILE A 45 -10.29 -1.42 -11.38
CA ILE A 45 -10.21 -2.85 -11.07
C ILE A 45 -11.55 -3.46 -11.51
N ASP A 46 -11.50 -4.26 -12.56
CA ASP A 46 -12.66 -5.04 -12.97
C ASP A 46 -12.88 -6.17 -11.94
N ILE A 47 -13.66 -5.84 -10.90
CA ILE A 47 -13.95 -6.73 -9.78
C ILE A 47 -14.52 -8.07 -10.28
N PHE A 48 -15.30 -8.06 -11.38
CA PHE A 48 -15.92 -9.26 -11.91
C PHE A 48 -14.90 -10.21 -12.54
N ASN A 49 -13.86 -9.69 -13.17
CA ASN A 49 -12.82 -10.49 -13.81
C ASN A 49 -11.65 -10.82 -12.87
N THR A 50 -11.47 -10.08 -11.77
CA THR A 50 -10.34 -10.26 -10.82
C THR A 50 -10.72 -10.96 -9.54
N LYS A 51 -12.02 -11.09 -9.24
CA LYS A 51 -12.50 -11.81 -8.04
C LYS A 51 -11.92 -13.22 -7.98
N ASP A 52 -11.45 -13.60 -6.79
CA ASP A 52 -10.86 -14.91 -6.49
C ASP A 52 -9.55 -15.24 -7.26
N LYS A 53 -8.97 -14.29 -7.99
CA LYS A 53 -7.67 -14.43 -8.63
C LYS A 53 -6.57 -13.81 -7.80
N LEU A 54 -5.37 -14.37 -7.86
CA LEU A 54 -4.18 -13.76 -7.30
C LEU A 54 -3.77 -12.59 -8.20
N ILE A 55 -3.78 -11.40 -7.66
CA ILE A 55 -3.45 -10.15 -8.37
C ILE A 55 -2.54 -9.27 -7.54
N GLN A 56 -1.94 -8.29 -8.19
CA GLN A 56 -1.17 -7.23 -7.55
C GLN A 56 -1.90 -5.90 -7.74
N ILE A 57 -1.94 -5.11 -6.67
CA ILE A 57 -2.55 -3.78 -6.68
C ILE A 57 -1.55 -2.80 -6.08
N LYS A 58 -1.33 -1.68 -6.76
CA LYS A 58 -0.54 -0.55 -6.24
C LYS A 58 -1.49 0.50 -5.67
N GLY A 59 -1.09 1.11 -4.57
CA GLY A 59 -1.83 2.20 -3.95
C GLY A 59 -0.98 2.98 -2.95
N GLU A 60 -1.61 3.97 -2.32
CA GLU A 60 -1.02 4.77 -1.24
C GLU A 60 -1.69 4.39 0.08
N ILE A 61 -0.90 4.18 1.13
CA ILE A 61 -1.44 3.82 2.45
C ILE A 61 -2.08 5.06 3.08
N ILE A 62 -3.38 4.98 3.39
CA ILE A 62 -4.16 6.05 4.02
C ILE A 62 -4.42 5.81 5.50
N SER A 63 -4.46 4.55 5.95
CA SER A 63 -4.51 4.20 7.37
C SER A 63 -3.98 2.80 7.65
N SER A 64 -3.69 2.50 8.91
CA SER A 64 -3.19 1.20 9.34
C SER A 64 -3.60 0.88 10.77
N CYS A 65 -3.50 -0.39 11.15
CA CYS A 65 -3.72 -0.83 12.52
C CYS A 65 -2.59 -0.33 13.43
N SER A 66 -2.86 0.71 14.23
CA SER A 66 -1.89 1.32 15.14
C SER A 66 -1.51 0.41 16.33
N LYS A 67 -2.30 -0.62 16.64
CA LYS A 67 -2.04 -1.55 17.75
C LYS A 67 -1.07 -2.67 17.37
N LYS A 68 -1.24 -3.27 16.18
CA LYS A 68 -0.50 -4.47 15.78
C LYS A 68 0.05 -4.43 14.36
N GLY A 69 -0.38 -3.48 13.50
CA GLY A 69 -0.02 -3.48 12.09
C GLY A 69 -0.55 -4.68 11.32
N CYS A 70 -1.76 -5.17 11.63
CA CYS A 70 -2.34 -6.40 11.08
C CYS A 70 -3.23 -6.18 9.86
N TRP A 71 -3.45 -4.94 9.47
CA TRP A 71 -4.16 -4.52 8.27
C TRP A 71 -3.72 -3.10 7.87
N ILE A 72 -3.94 -2.75 6.63
CA ILE A 72 -3.81 -1.39 6.09
C ILE A 72 -5.02 -1.05 5.24
N ASN A 73 -5.32 0.24 5.08
CA ASN A 73 -6.24 0.74 4.09
C ASN A 73 -5.45 1.55 3.06
N ILE A 74 -5.71 1.32 1.78
CA ILE A 74 -4.97 1.97 0.68
C ILE A 74 -5.92 2.68 -0.26
N ASP A 75 -5.51 3.85 -0.74
CA ASP A 75 -6.12 4.54 -1.86
C ASP A 75 -5.61 3.94 -3.18
N ILE A 76 -6.53 3.55 -4.04
CA ILE A 76 -6.25 2.99 -5.37
C ILE A 76 -6.83 3.88 -6.48
N GLY A 77 -7.04 5.16 -6.19
CA GLY A 77 -7.58 6.18 -7.06
C GLY A 77 -9.08 6.40 -6.85
N ASP A 78 -9.94 5.66 -7.55
CA ASP A 78 -11.40 5.86 -7.44
C ASP A 78 -12.02 5.19 -6.19
N ASN A 79 -11.27 4.35 -5.47
CA ASN A 79 -11.76 3.57 -4.34
C ASN A 79 -10.70 3.41 -3.24
N GLU A 80 -11.19 3.15 -2.03
CA GLU A 80 -10.38 2.65 -0.94
C GLU A 80 -10.43 1.12 -0.90
N LEU A 81 -9.29 0.50 -0.60
CA LEU A 81 -9.14 -0.94 -0.51
C LEU A 81 -8.67 -1.34 0.88
N PHE A 82 -9.51 -2.09 1.59
CA PHE A 82 -9.16 -2.63 2.89
C PHE A 82 -8.35 -3.92 2.75
N VAL A 83 -7.09 -3.90 3.19
CA VAL A 83 -6.12 -4.98 3.04
C VAL A 83 -5.92 -5.71 4.37
N LYS A 84 -6.42 -6.94 4.46
CA LYS A 84 -6.17 -7.87 5.57
C LYS A 84 -4.97 -8.74 5.24
N PHE A 85 -4.19 -9.10 6.24
CA PHE A 85 -3.07 -10.00 6.07
C PHE A 85 -3.50 -11.46 6.33
N LYS A 86 -3.21 -12.32 5.37
CA LYS A 86 -3.63 -13.73 5.37
C LYS A 86 -3.17 -14.44 6.62
N ASN A 87 -4.12 -15.00 7.35
CA ASN A 87 -3.92 -15.79 8.56
C ASN A 87 -3.12 -15.06 9.66
N TYR A 88 -3.06 -13.71 9.66
CA TYR A 88 -2.18 -12.93 10.51
C TYR A 88 -0.71 -13.36 10.40
N GLY A 89 -0.30 -13.82 9.21
CA GLY A 89 1.03 -14.38 8.96
C GLY A 89 2.18 -13.37 8.95
N PHE A 90 1.85 -12.07 8.84
CA PHE A 90 2.83 -10.99 8.91
C PHE A 90 2.18 -9.70 9.43
N PHE A 91 3.02 -8.72 9.75
CA PHE A 91 2.61 -7.42 10.27
C PHE A 91 3.48 -6.32 9.65
N VAL A 92 2.92 -5.12 9.53
CA VAL A 92 3.63 -3.90 9.12
C VAL A 92 3.91 -3.02 10.34
N PRO A 93 4.79 -2.01 10.25
CA PRO A 93 4.98 -1.03 11.30
C PRO A 93 3.66 -0.38 11.72
N THR A 94 3.51 -0.05 13.00
CA THR A 94 2.29 0.52 13.57
C THR A 94 2.19 2.05 13.43
N ALA A 95 3.20 2.70 12.82
CA ALA A 95 3.26 4.15 12.65
C ALA A 95 4.08 4.53 11.41
N ASN A 96 3.86 5.77 10.93
CA ASN A 96 4.58 6.39 9.81
C ASN A 96 4.42 5.63 8.48
N LEU A 97 3.24 5.11 8.23
CA LEU A 97 2.90 4.42 6.98
C LEU A 97 2.07 5.29 6.03
N GLU A 98 1.27 6.23 6.54
CA GLU A 98 0.40 7.09 5.74
C GLU A 98 1.23 7.86 4.70
N GLY A 99 0.73 7.94 3.48
CA GLY A 99 1.37 8.58 2.33
C GLY A 99 2.47 7.75 1.66
N LYS A 100 2.74 6.53 2.16
CA LYS A 100 3.71 5.63 1.51
C LYS A 100 3.06 4.83 0.39
N SER A 101 3.80 4.68 -0.71
CA SER A 101 3.42 3.78 -1.80
C SER A 101 3.54 2.32 -1.35
N THR A 102 2.58 1.51 -1.75
CA THR A 102 2.59 0.07 -1.48
C THR A 102 2.12 -0.73 -2.69
N ILE A 103 2.65 -1.94 -2.82
CA ILE A 103 2.16 -2.95 -3.75
C ILE A 103 1.72 -4.14 -2.92
N VAL A 104 0.45 -4.50 -3.01
CA VAL A 104 -0.12 -5.66 -2.32
C VAL A 104 -0.30 -6.81 -3.30
N ASN A 105 0.05 -8.03 -2.88
CA ASN A 105 -0.12 -9.27 -3.66
C ASN A 105 -1.07 -10.20 -2.93
N GLY A 106 -2.21 -10.57 -3.55
CA GLY A 106 -3.24 -11.35 -2.88
C GLY A 106 -4.52 -11.49 -3.69
N ILE A 107 -5.64 -11.66 -2.99
CA ILE A 107 -6.96 -11.92 -3.58
C ILE A 107 -7.93 -10.80 -3.24
N LEU A 108 -8.57 -10.25 -4.28
CA LEU A 108 -9.63 -9.24 -4.14
C LEU A 108 -10.97 -9.89 -3.86
N SER A 109 -11.72 -9.33 -2.92
CA SER A 109 -13.09 -9.72 -2.60
C SER A 109 -13.98 -8.51 -2.31
N VAL A 110 -15.30 -8.73 -2.30
CA VAL A 110 -16.27 -7.75 -1.82
C VAL A 110 -16.84 -8.30 -0.53
N ASP A 111 -16.62 -7.58 0.57
CA ASP A 111 -17.08 -7.98 1.91
C ASP A 111 -18.16 -7.03 2.40
N THR A 112 -19.05 -7.57 3.26
CA THR A 112 -19.97 -6.77 4.07
C THR A 112 -19.44 -6.72 5.50
N LEU A 113 -18.91 -5.57 5.90
CA LEU A 113 -18.42 -5.37 7.26
C LEU A 113 -19.57 -5.05 8.20
N SER A 114 -19.71 -5.83 9.27
CA SER A 114 -20.71 -5.56 10.31
C SER A 114 -20.35 -4.29 11.10
N VAL A 115 -21.35 -3.65 11.72
CA VAL A 115 -21.13 -2.51 12.64
C VAL A 115 -20.10 -2.83 13.72
N LYS A 116 -20.12 -4.05 14.27
CA LYS A 116 -19.14 -4.51 15.26
C LYS A 116 -17.72 -4.51 14.69
N THR A 117 -17.56 -5.01 13.48
CA THR A 117 -16.25 -5.08 12.80
C THR A 117 -15.73 -3.68 12.47
N LEU A 118 -16.60 -2.81 11.92
CA LEU A 118 -16.25 -1.41 11.62
C LEU A 118 -15.83 -0.64 12.86
N ARG A 119 -16.53 -0.80 13.98
CA ARG A 119 -16.17 -0.19 15.26
C ARG A 119 -14.84 -0.69 15.78
N HIS A 120 -14.55 -1.98 15.63
CA HIS A 120 -13.27 -2.55 16.03
C HIS A 120 -12.11 -1.94 15.20
N TYR A 121 -12.29 -1.79 13.90
CA TYR A 121 -11.27 -1.15 13.05
C TYR A 121 -11.07 0.32 13.39
N ALA A 122 -12.15 1.08 13.62
CA ALA A 122 -12.08 2.46 14.07
C ALA A 122 -11.35 2.61 15.43
N GLU A 123 -11.51 1.62 16.32
CA GLU A 123 -10.78 1.54 17.58
C GLU A 123 -9.28 1.27 17.37
N ASP A 124 -8.95 0.39 16.41
CA ASP A 124 -7.57 0.07 16.03
C ASP A 124 -6.86 1.23 15.31
N GLU A 125 -7.61 2.08 14.60
CA GLU A 125 -7.13 3.35 14.04
C GLU A 125 -6.92 4.44 15.09
N GLY A 126 -7.45 4.25 16.31
CA GLY A 126 -7.37 5.27 17.36
C GLY A 126 -8.44 6.36 17.26
N LYS A 127 -9.56 6.11 16.55
CA LYS A 127 -10.70 7.03 16.47
C LYS A 127 -11.28 7.33 17.85
N SER A 128 -11.86 8.52 17.99
CA SER A 128 -12.54 8.91 19.21
C SER A 128 -13.79 8.07 19.48
N LYS A 129 -14.17 7.93 20.75
CA LYS A 129 -15.38 7.22 21.15
C LYS A 129 -16.64 7.73 20.44
N LYS A 130 -16.71 9.04 20.13
CA LYS A 130 -17.82 9.66 19.40
C LYS A 130 -17.89 9.14 17.96
N GLU A 131 -16.76 9.08 17.26
CA GLU A 131 -16.68 8.58 15.89
C GLU A 131 -17.02 7.09 15.83
N ILE A 132 -16.52 6.28 16.77
CA ILE A 132 -16.82 4.86 16.86
C ILE A 132 -18.32 4.61 17.06
N LEU A 133 -18.98 5.37 17.96
CA LEU A 133 -20.41 5.23 18.22
C LEU A 133 -21.29 5.74 17.06
N ALA A 134 -20.78 6.64 16.22
CA ALA A 134 -21.48 7.13 15.04
C ALA A 134 -21.61 6.06 13.93
N ILE A 135 -20.84 4.97 13.99
CA ILE A 135 -20.96 3.83 13.07
C ILE A 135 -22.19 3.00 13.47
N THR A 136 -23.29 3.11 12.72
CA THR A 136 -24.58 2.50 13.03
C THR A 136 -25.05 1.47 12.00
N GLU A 137 -24.45 1.44 10.81
CA GLU A 137 -24.85 0.57 9.71
C GLU A 137 -23.69 -0.27 9.19
N PRO A 138 -23.94 -1.49 8.67
CA PRO A 138 -22.92 -2.27 7.99
C PRO A 138 -22.52 -1.61 6.67
N GLN A 139 -21.30 -1.84 6.20
CA GLN A 139 -20.77 -1.27 4.99
C GLN A 139 -20.26 -2.35 4.05
N ILE A 140 -20.63 -2.23 2.76
CA ILE A 140 -20.03 -3.02 1.70
C ILE A 140 -18.70 -2.35 1.32
N THR A 141 -17.64 -3.11 1.32
CA THR A 141 -16.30 -2.61 1.01
C THR A 141 -15.53 -3.56 0.10
N LEU A 142 -14.63 -2.99 -0.68
CA LEU A 142 -13.59 -3.79 -1.32
C LEU A 142 -12.60 -4.25 -0.26
N SER A 143 -12.35 -5.55 -0.23
CA SER A 143 -11.43 -6.19 0.70
C SER A 143 -10.37 -6.97 -0.06
N PHE A 144 -9.16 -6.96 0.44
CA PHE A 144 -8.03 -7.65 -0.16
C PHE A 144 -7.36 -8.54 0.89
N LEU A 145 -7.23 -9.81 0.58
CA LEU A 145 -6.50 -10.75 1.42
C LEU A 145 -5.08 -10.89 0.91
N ALA A 146 -4.15 -10.15 1.51
CA ALA A 146 -2.77 -10.12 1.08
C ALA A 146 -1.97 -11.31 1.59
N ASN A 147 -1.25 -11.97 0.69
CA ASN A 147 -0.20 -12.93 1.02
C ASN A 147 1.10 -12.21 1.38
N GLY A 148 1.37 -11.08 0.73
CA GLY A 148 2.52 -10.23 0.97
C GLY A 148 2.31 -8.83 0.41
N LEU A 149 3.16 -7.89 0.82
CA LEU A 149 3.19 -6.53 0.29
C LEU A 149 4.60 -5.94 0.34
N ILE A 150 4.76 -4.86 -0.42
CA ILE A 150 5.96 -4.03 -0.46
C ILE A 150 5.57 -2.64 -0.02
N ILE A 151 6.39 -1.98 0.80
CA ILE A 151 6.27 -0.55 1.15
C ILE A 151 7.52 0.17 0.67
N GLU A 152 7.32 1.32 -0.04
CA GLU A 152 8.37 2.17 -0.61
C GLU A 152 8.52 3.49 0.15
#